data_b71c77d2e218b914da47185d1f5f625e
#
_entry.id   b71c77d2e218b914da47185d1f5f625e
#
_cell.length_a   1.000
_cell.length_b   1.000
_cell.length_c   1.000
_cell.angle_alpha   90.00
_cell.angle_beta   90.00
_cell.angle_gamma   90.00
#
_symmetry.space_group_name_H-M   'P 1'
#
loop_
_entity.id
_entity.type
_entity.pdbx_description
1 polymer ?
#
loop_
_entity_poly.entity_id
_entity_poly.type
_entity_poly.pdbx_seq_one_letter_code
_entity_poly.pdbx_strand_id
1 'polypeptide(L)'
;SFNGDGGLREVILGMGWRPFKPISLGFNASYLWGDYTHNMTMSFSESTAFSMARIYSAEISTYNLQAGFQFIQPINKTDKIVIGGTYTLGHDVNNDAYRKTETLNSATIETESIDTIRNAFQLPHAIAAGITYYRSDRLRIGVDFELQKWSECKFPNQQTAISTSTTPSSESYQALKGQLNDRTKLSAGFDWTPNPLSLGSYFNRCTYKAGAYYSKSYANADVTGTIKDKPYEFGVSAGITLPVANKNIWYNIPRINLSVQWVHTNIPYLNAATLRQSVLKENYLRFCIGVTFSERWFDKWKVQ
;
A
#
# COMPACT_ATOMS: atom_id res chain seq x y z
N SER A 1 21.35 12.56 10.61
CA SER A 1 21.05 11.34 9.81
C SER A 1 19.69 10.79 10.17
N PHE A 2 19.05 10.12 9.20
CA PHE A 2 17.79 9.42 9.39
C PHE A 2 18.03 7.97 8.95
N ASN A 3 17.56 7.03 9.75
CA ASN A 3 17.61 5.61 9.44
C ASN A 3 16.31 4.94 9.87
N GLY A 4 15.78 4.05 9.05
CA GLY A 4 14.58 3.27 9.37
C GLY A 4 14.84 1.79 9.12
N ASP A 5 14.38 0.96 10.03
CA ASP A 5 14.46 -0.50 9.96
C ASP A 5 13.14 -1.11 10.41
N GLY A 6 12.88 -2.36 9.99
CA GLY A 6 11.68 -3.11 10.35
C GLY A 6 10.88 -3.60 9.16
N GLY A 7 9.72 -4.16 9.45
CA GLY A 7 8.80 -4.65 8.43
C GLY A 7 7.60 -5.36 9.01
N LEU A 8 6.47 -5.21 8.35
CA LEU A 8 5.24 -5.90 8.70
C LEU A 8 5.06 -7.14 7.82
N ARG A 9 4.58 -8.21 8.43
CA ARG A 9 4.25 -9.49 7.78
C ARG A 9 2.78 -9.77 7.98
N GLU A 10 2.15 -10.39 7.00
CA GLU A 10 0.73 -10.70 7.04
C GLU A 10 0.49 -12.11 6.53
N VAL A 11 -0.36 -12.85 7.25
CA VAL A 11 -0.93 -14.12 6.80
C VAL A 11 -2.41 -13.94 6.61
N ILE A 12 -2.92 -14.31 5.43
CA ILE A 12 -4.31 -14.09 5.02
C ILE A 12 -5.00 -15.42 4.81
N LEU A 13 -6.16 -15.58 5.40
CA LEU A 13 -7.10 -16.68 5.15
C LEU A 13 -8.37 -16.10 4.52
N GLY A 14 -8.69 -16.55 3.30
CA GLY A 14 -9.86 -16.07 2.56
C GLY A 14 -10.86 -17.19 2.28
N MET A 15 -12.14 -16.84 2.37
CA MET A 15 -13.26 -17.71 2.01
C MET A 15 -14.21 -17.00 1.07
N GLY A 16 -14.64 -17.69 0.02
CA GLY A 16 -15.63 -17.21 -0.94
C GLY A 16 -16.84 -18.13 -0.99
N TRP A 17 -18.01 -17.53 -1.05
CA TRP A 17 -19.27 -18.23 -1.18
C TRP A 17 -20.14 -17.58 -2.26
N ARG A 18 -20.75 -18.41 -3.09
CA ARG A 18 -21.64 -17.97 -4.15
C ARG A 18 -23.05 -18.49 -3.93
N PRO A 19 -23.88 -17.77 -3.15
CA PRO A 19 -25.26 -18.19 -2.84
C PRO A 19 -26.14 -18.26 -4.08
N PHE A 20 -25.97 -17.33 -5.02
CA PHE A 20 -26.74 -17.24 -6.25
C PHE A 20 -25.82 -17.01 -7.45
N LYS A 21 -26.28 -17.37 -8.65
CA LYS A 21 -25.48 -17.18 -9.88
C LYS A 21 -24.90 -15.79 -10.07
N PRO A 22 -25.66 -14.66 -9.83
CA PRO A 22 -25.12 -13.32 -10.02
C PRO A 22 -24.32 -12.80 -8.83
N ILE A 23 -24.44 -13.39 -7.63
CA ILE A 23 -23.89 -12.82 -6.39
C ILE A 23 -22.81 -13.75 -5.80
N SER A 24 -21.66 -13.18 -5.51
CA SER A 24 -20.61 -13.83 -4.72
C SER A 24 -20.28 -12.97 -3.52
N LEU A 25 -20.06 -13.60 -2.38
CA LEU A 25 -19.63 -12.98 -1.13
C LEU A 25 -18.26 -13.51 -0.78
N GLY A 26 -17.42 -12.67 -0.20
CA GLY A 26 -16.09 -13.02 0.24
C GLY A 26 -15.81 -12.47 1.63
N PHE A 27 -15.00 -13.19 2.36
CA PHE A 27 -14.51 -12.79 3.67
C PHE A 27 -13.03 -13.16 3.77
N ASN A 28 -12.20 -12.18 4.17
CA ASN A 28 -10.80 -12.37 4.46
C ASN A 28 -10.55 -12.03 5.92
N ALA A 29 -9.85 -12.92 6.61
CA ALA A 29 -9.29 -12.66 7.92
C ALA A 29 -7.77 -12.76 7.81
N SER A 30 -7.05 -11.80 8.31
CA SER A 30 -5.61 -11.83 8.32
C SER A 30 -5.05 -11.46 9.69
N TYR A 31 -3.84 -11.94 9.94
CA TYR A 31 -3.03 -11.59 11.09
C TYR A 31 -1.78 -10.87 10.61
N LEU A 32 -1.60 -9.67 11.13
CA LEU A 32 -0.52 -8.74 10.81
C LEU A 32 0.41 -8.63 12.01
N TRP A 33 1.73 -8.80 11.81
CA TRP A 33 2.72 -8.62 12.87
C TRP A 33 4.05 -8.11 12.33
N GLY A 34 4.83 -7.52 13.20
CA GLY A 34 6.18 -7.04 12.91
C GLY A 34 6.55 -5.88 13.81
N ASP A 35 7.66 -5.30 13.51
CA ASP A 35 8.23 -4.18 14.24
C ASP A 35 8.71 -3.09 13.28
N TYR A 36 8.87 -1.90 13.80
CA TYR A 36 9.60 -0.84 13.13
C TYR A 36 10.44 -0.04 14.12
N THR A 37 11.55 0.44 13.64
CA THR A 37 12.43 1.37 14.35
C THR A 37 12.81 2.50 13.42
N HIS A 38 12.65 3.73 13.88
CA HIS A 38 13.03 4.92 13.15
C HIS A 38 13.97 5.77 14.00
N ASN A 39 15.20 5.92 13.52
CA ASN A 39 16.26 6.64 14.22
C ASN A 39 16.52 7.98 13.56
N MET A 40 16.55 9.03 14.36
CA MET A 40 16.95 10.37 13.96
C MET A 40 18.11 10.81 14.83
N THR A 41 19.27 11.09 14.22
CA THR A 41 20.46 11.57 14.93
C THR A 41 20.82 12.95 14.42
N MET A 42 20.93 13.89 15.36
CA MET A 42 21.47 15.23 15.15
C MET A 42 22.86 15.32 15.76
N SER A 43 23.85 15.61 14.93
CA SER A 43 25.23 15.84 15.37
C SER A 43 25.64 17.25 15.02
N PHE A 44 26.41 17.88 15.92
CA PHE A 44 26.93 19.21 15.74
C PHE A 44 28.44 19.15 15.47
N SER A 45 28.96 20.09 14.70
CA SER A 45 30.41 20.18 14.37
C SER A 45 31.27 20.68 15.55
N GLU A 46 30.65 21.28 16.51
CA GLU A 46 31.32 21.82 17.72
C GLU A 46 31.57 20.68 18.70
N SER A 47 32.81 20.51 19.14
CA SER A 47 33.22 19.44 20.07
C SER A 47 32.61 19.55 21.48
N THR A 48 32.07 20.70 21.83
CA THR A 48 31.39 20.99 23.09
C THR A 48 29.89 20.81 23.05
N ALA A 49 29.31 20.58 21.84
CA ALA A 49 27.88 20.41 21.67
C ALA A 49 27.50 18.93 21.77
N PHE A 50 26.52 18.65 22.62
CA PHE A 50 25.96 17.32 22.73
C PHE A 50 25.21 16.92 21.43
N SER A 51 25.42 15.74 20.93
CA SER A 51 24.59 15.13 19.90
C SER A 51 23.31 14.59 20.51
N MET A 52 22.22 14.56 19.73
CA MET A 52 20.95 14.03 20.18
C MET A 52 20.51 12.91 19.24
N ALA A 53 20.12 11.78 19.81
CA ALA A 53 19.47 10.70 19.08
C ALA A 53 18.01 10.53 19.58
N ARG A 54 17.08 10.44 18.64
CA ARG A 54 15.69 10.05 18.90
C ARG A 54 15.37 8.78 18.17
N ILE A 55 14.90 7.80 18.91
CA ILE A 55 14.56 6.47 18.41
C ILE A 55 13.08 6.24 18.66
N TYR A 56 12.33 6.06 17.60
CA TYR A 56 10.93 5.68 17.63
C TYR A 56 10.82 4.21 17.30
N SER A 57 10.19 3.43 18.14
CA SER A 57 9.99 2.00 17.90
C SER A 57 8.61 1.55 18.32
N ALA A 58 8.10 0.54 17.64
CA ALA A 58 6.91 -0.17 18.05
C ALA A 58 6.94 -1.60 17.50
N GLU A 59 6.38 -2.50 18.28
CA GLU A 59 6.05 -3.86 17.87
C GLU A 59 4.53 -3.90 17.63
N ILE A 60 4.12 -4.35 16.45
CA ILE A 60 2.72 -4.37 16.02
C ILE A 60 2.27 -5.80 15.87
N SER A 61 1.13 -6.12 16.46
CA SER A 61 0.49 -7.43 16.37
C SER A 61 -1.03 -7.23 16.39
N THR A 62 -1.70 -7.51 15.27
CA THR A 62 -3.12 -7.25 15.13
C THR A 62 -3.75 -8.14 14.06
N TYR A 63 -5.08 -8.14 14.00
CA TYR A 63 -5.84 -8.80 12.94
C TYR A 63 -6.37 -7.77 11.94
N ASN A 64 -6.76 -8.24 10.76
CA ASN A 64 -7.46 -7.43 9.78
C ASN A 64 -8.61 -8.24 9.18
N LEU A 65 -9.80 -7.65 9.14
CA LEU A 65 -11.02 -8.29 8.66
C LEU A 65 -11.56 -7.53 7.46
N GLN A 66 -11.80 -8.23 6.38
CA GLN A 66 -12.36 -7.66 5.17
C GLN A 66 -13.53 -8.50 4.67
N ALA A 67 -14.65 -7.85 4.39
CA ALA A 67 -15.79 -8.43 3.71
C ALA A 67 -15.90 -7.85 2.29
N GLY A 68 -16.38 -8.66 1.36
CA GLY A 68 -16.56 -8.23 -0.03
C GLY A 68 -17.79 -8.86 -0.67
N PHE A 69 -18.28 -8.19 -1.68
CA PHE A 69 -19.33 -8.72 -2.54
C PHE A 69 -18.97 -8.51 -4.01
N GLN A 70 -19.52 -9.36 -4.86
CA GLN A 70 -19.41 -9.24 -6.29
C GLN A 70 -20.75 -9.58 -6.93
N PHE A 71 -21.20 -8.71 -7.85
CA PHE A 71 -22.40 -8.89 -8.65
C PHE A 71 -22.01 -9.04 -10.11
N ILE A 72 -22.45 -10.14 -10.73
CA ILE A 72 -22.15 -10.47 -12.13
C ILE A 72 -23.42 -10.33 -12.94
N GLN A 73 -23.47 -9.37 -13.86
CA GLN A 73 -24.56 -9.13 -14.78
C GLN A 73 -24.16 -9.53 -16.20
N PRO A 74 -24.64 -10.66 -16.72
CA PRO A 74 -24.53 -10.97 -18.14
C PRO A 74 -25.36 -9.96 -18.96
N ILE A 75 -24.77 -9.38 -20.01
CA ILE A 75 -25.47 -8.52 -20.96
C ILE A 75 -25.95 -9.37 -22.12
N ASN A 76 -25.07 -10.23 -22.61
CA ASN A 76 -25.37 -11.19 -23.69
C ASN A 76 -24.52 -12.46 -23.50
N LYS A 77 -24.46 -13.34 -24.53
CA LYS A 77 -23.69 -14.61 -24.44
C LYS A 77 -22.19 -14.41 -24.31
N THR A 78 -21.67 -13.26 -24.69
CA THR A 78 -20.23 -12.95 -24.75
C THR A 78 -19.81 -11.87 -23.78
N ASP A 79 -20.74 -11.00 -23.36
CA ASP A 79 -20.42 -9.80 -22.61
C ASP A 79 -21.03 -9.84 -21.21
N LYS A 80 -20.29 -9.42 -20.21
CA LYS A 80 -20.75 -9.30 -18.84
C LYS A 80 -20.13 -8.08 -18.15
N ILE A 81 -20.87 -7.52 -17.23
CA ILE A 81 -20.38 -6.51 -16.28
C ILE A 81 -20.26 -7.18 -14.91
N VAL A 82 -19.18 -6.87 -14.22
CA VAL A 82 -18.96 -7.28 -12.84
C VAL A 82 -18.80 -6.02 -12.03
N ILE A 83 -19.63 -5.89 -10.99
CA ILE A 83 -19.56 -4.82 -10.00
C ILE A 83 -19.13 -5.46 -8.69
N GLY A 84 -18.16 -4.88 -8.01
CA GLY A 84 -17.68 -5.39 -6.74
C GLY A 84 -17.44 -4.28 -5.74
N GLY A 85 -17.46 -4.65 -4.47
CA GLY A 85 -17.09 -3.76 -3.39
C GLY A 85 -16.49 -4.54 -2.23
N THR A 86 -15.61 -3.90 -1.49
CA THR A 86 -15.00 -4.44 -0.28
C THR A 86 -15.05 -3.41 0.83
N TYR A 87 -15.18 -3.90 2.03
CA TYR A 87 -15.07 -3.12 3.26
C TYR A 87 -14.09 -3.79 4.21
N THR A 88 -13.11 -3.02 4.66
CA THR A 88 -12.13 -3.44 5.66
C THR A 88 -12.45 -2.76 6.98
N LEU A 89 -12.54 -3.55 8.04
CA LEU A 89 -12.88 -3.08 9.38
C LEU A 89 -11.67 -2.39 10.02
N GLY A 90 -11.81 -1.10 10.29
CA GLY A 90 -10.85 -0.35 11.10
C GLY A 90 -11.06 -0.62 12.58
N HIS A 91 -9.98 -0.69 13.35
CA HIS A 91 -10.03 -0.91 14.79
C HIS A 91 -8.76 -0.42 15.50
N ASP A 92 -8.85 -0.28 16.82
CA ASP A 92 -7.69 0.06 17.64
C ASP A 92 -6.72 -1.14 17.70
N VAL A 93 -5.44 -0.84 17.58
CA VAL A 93 -4.34 -1.80 17.71
C VAL A 93 -3.76 -1.67 19.10
N ASN A 94 -3.84 -2.75 19.89
CA ASN A 94 -3.43 -2.76 21.29
C ASN A 94 -1.90 -2.91 21.44
N ASN A 95 -1.15 -2.09 20.74
CA ASN A 95 0.31 -2.08 20.77
C ASN A 95 0.82 -0.72 21.22
N ASP A 96 1.94 -0.74 21.94
CA ASP A 96 2.57 0.44 22.50
C ASP A 96 3.60 1.00 21.54
N ALA A 97 3.76 2.32 21.55
CA ALA A 97 4.83 3.01 20.85
C ALA A 97 5.82 3.63 21.85
N TYR A 98 7.08 3.53 21.53
CA TYR A 98 8.17 4.01 22.36
C TYR A 98 8.93 5.11 21.65
N ARG A 99 9.27 6.17 22.40
CA ARG A 99 10.21 7.20 21.98
C ARG A 99 11.37 7.24 22.98
N LYS A 100 12.54 6.80 22.55
CA LYS A 100 13.79 6.90 23.30
C LYS A 100 14.52 8.15 22.85
N THR A 101 14.90 9.02 23.78
CA THR A 101 15.71 10.21 23.52
C THR A 101 17.02 10.06 24.27
N GLU A 102 18.14 10.13 23.56
CA GLU A 102 19.49 10.04 24.08
C GLU A 102 20.26 11.32 23.80
N THR A 103 20.98 11.82 24.79
CA THR A 103 21.96 12.89 24.63
C THR A 103 23.36 12.28 24.72
N LEU A 104 24.17 12.51 23.71
CA LEU A 104 25.48 11.86 23.55
C LEU A 104 26.60 12.90 23.64
N ASN A 105 27.60 12.60 24.44
CA ASN A 105 28.86 13.32 24.49
C ASN A 105 29.97 12.43 23.96
N SER A 106 30.52 12.74 22.78
CA SER A 106 31.62 11.97 22.17
C SER A 106 31.40 10.43 22.17
N ALA A 107 30.17 10.00 21.82
CA ALA A 107 29.73 8.61 21.80
C ALA A 107 29.38 7.99 23.18
N THR A 108 29.43 8.74 24.27
CA THR A 108 28.94 8.29 25.57
C THR A 108 27.52 8.83 25.79
N ILE A 109 26.61 7.99 26.24
CA ILE A 109 25.24 8.41 26.58
C ILE A 109 25.30 9.12 27.94
N GLU A 110 24.96 10.42 27.94
CA GLU A 110 24.91 11.24 29.15
C GLU A 110 23.53 11.20 29.81
N THR A 111 22.48 11.23 28.99
CA THR A 111 21.10 11.14 29.47
C THR A 111 20.27 10.29 28.54
N GLU A 112 19.35 9.55 29.12
CA GLU A 112 18.38 8.72 28.42
C GLU A 112 16.98 8.96 28.98
N SER A 113 16.00 9.13 28.10
CA SER A 113 14.59 9.22 28.47
C SER A 113 13.77 8.32 27.55
N ILE A 114 12.84 7.56 28.13
CA ILE A 114 11.93 6.70 27.39
C ILE A 114 10.50 7.14 27.68
N ASP A 115 9.79 7.54 26.63
CA ASP A 115 8.37 7.83 26.66
C ASP A 115 7.59 6.70 26.01
N THR A 116 6.52 6.27 26.63
CA THR A 116 5.66 5.19 26.13
C THR A 116 4.24 5.67 25.93
N ILE A 117 3.68 5.40 24.76
CA ILE A 117 2.26 5.59 24.48
C ILE A 117 1.60 4.21 24.41
N ARG A 118 0.63 3.98 25.27
CA ARG A 118 -0.17 2.75 25.23
C ARG A 118 -1.24 2.83 24.16
N ASN A 119 -1.50 1.71 23.47
CA ASN A 119 -2.52 1.59 22.42
C ASN A 119 -2.38 2.71 21.39
N ALA A 120 -1.18 2.89 20.86
CA ALA A 120 -0.77 4.06 20.09
C ALA A 120 -1.31 4.08 18.66
N PHE A 121 -1.80 2.96 18.14
CA PHE A 121 -2.12 2.79 16.73
C PHE A 121 -3.59 2.44 16.51
N GLN A 122 -4.08 2.77 15.33
CA GLN A 122 -5.39 2.40 14.85
C GLN A 122 -5.31 2.07 13.36
N LEU A 123 -5.94 0.98 12.93
CA LEU A 123 -6.13 0.68 11.52
C LEU A 123 -7.36 1.42 10.99
N PRO A 124 -7.31 1.94 9.74
CA PRO A 124 -8.40 2.69 9.17
C PRO A 124 -9.52 1.78 8.67
N HIS A 125 -10.73 2.28 8.69
CA HIS A 125 -11.79 1.77 7.83
C HIS A 125 -11.42 2.01 6.37
N ALA A 126 -11.55 0.98 5.54
CA ALA A 126 -11.32 1.11 4.11
C ALA A 126 -12.53 0.60 3.31
N ILE A 127 -12.86 1.32 2.25
CA ILE A 127 -13.92 0.97 1.31
C ILE A 127 -13.31 0.98 -0.08
N ALA A 128 -13.57 -0.08 -0.86
CA ALA A 128 -13.25 -0.08 -2.28
C ALA A 128 -14.45 -0.53 -3.09
N ALA A 129 -14.60 0.04 -4.28
CA ALA A 129 -15.63 -0.32 -5.23
C ALA A 129 -15.07 -0.30 -6.65
N GLY A 130 -15.52 -1.23 -7.48
CA GLY A 130 -15.04 -1.34 -8.84
C GLY A 130 -16.09 -1.89 -9.80
N ILE A 131 -15.89 -1.57 -11.06
CA ILE A 131 -16.69 -2.07 -12.17
C ILE A 131 -15.78 -2.58 -13.26
N THR A 132 -16.07 -3.77 -13.78
CA THR A 132 -15.29 -4.37 -14.86
C THR A 132 -16.23 -4.89 -15.94
N TYR A 133 -15.96 -4.49 -17.17
CA TYR A 133 -16.61 -5.01 -18.37
C TYR A 133 -15.74 -6.10 -18.99
N TYR A 134 -16.37 -7.21 -19.33
CA TYR A 134 -15.75 -8.34 -20.03
C TYR A 134 -16.44 -8.57 -21.36
N ARG A 135 -15.65 -8.76 -22.41
CA ARG A 135 -16.10 -9.21 -23.72
C ARG A 135 -15.40 -10.51 -24.09
N SER A 136 -16.10 -11.62 -23.86
CA SER A 136 -15.51 -12.97 -23.95
C SER A 136 -14.21 -13.04 -23.11
N ASP A 137 -13.24 -13.83 -23.56
CA ASP A 137 -11.89 -13.88 -23.00
C ASP A 137 -10.91 -12.93 -23.73
N ARG A 138 -11.46 -11.97 -24.51
CA ARG A 138 -10.64 -11.09 -25.35
C ARG A 138 -10.39 -9.72 -24.79
N LEU A 139 -11.37 -9.13 -24.11
CA LEU A 139 -11.27 -7.77 -23.61
C LEU A 139 -11.79 -7.69 -22.19
N ARG A 140 -11.02 -7.06 -21.34
CA ARG A 140 -11.41 -6.67 -19.98
C ARG A 140 -11.06 -5.19 -19.78
N ILE A 141 -12.02 -4.39 -19.35
CA ILE A 141 -11.83 -2.98 -18.99
C ILE A 141 -12.37 -2.80 -17.59
N GLY A 142 -11.60 -2.23 -16.70
CA GLY A 142 -11.99 -2.03 -15.31
C GLY A 142 -11.61 -0.66 -14.78
N VAL A 143 -12.41 -0.19 -13.84
CA VAL A 143 -12.18 1.03 -13.04
C VAL A 143 -12.46 0.69 -11.59
N ASP A 144 -11.55 1.08 -10.69
CA ASP A 144 -11.63 0.84 -9.27
C ASP A 144 -11.35 2.13 -8.49
N PHE A 145 -12.08 2.32 -7.41
CA PHE A 145 -11.91 3.39 -6.44
C PHE A 145 -11.70 2.80 -5.04
N GLU A 146 -10.75 3.34 -4.29
CA GLU A 146 -10.45 2.96 -2.92
C GLU A 146 -10.35 4.21 -2.04
N LEU A 147 -10.93 4.14 -0.85
CA LEU A 147 -10.86 5.15 0.20
C LEU A 147 -10.44 4.49 1.52
N GLN A 148 -9.41 5.01 2.16
CA GLN A 148 -8.96 4.62 3.49
C GLN A 148 -9.02 5.84 4.42
N LYS A 149 -9.70 5.69 5.57
CA LYS A 149 -9.99 6.76 6.54
C LYS A 149 -8.88 6.93 7.59
N TRP A 150 -7.67 7.25 7.13
CA TRP A 150 -6.52 7.46 8.01
C TRP A 150 -6.62 8.70 8.89
N SER A 151 -7.37 9.74 8.47
CA SER A 151 -7.56 10.95 9.26
C SER A 151 -8.27 10.71 10.60
N GLU A 152 -9.06 9.65 10.69
CA GLU A 152 -9.79 9.26 11.89
C GLU A 152 -8.97 8.38 12.83
N CYS A 153 -7.80 7.89 12.37
CA CYS A 153 -6.93 7.00 13.12
C CYS A 153 -6.05 7.77 14.10
N LYS A 154 -5.81 7.14 15.25
CA LYS A 154 -4.78 7.58 16.19
C LYS A 154 -3.41 7.18 15.65
N PHE A 155 -2.47 8.07 15.76
CA PHE A 155 -1.07 7.83 15.42
C PHE A 155 -0.15 8.57 16.40
N PRO A 156 1.01 8.00 16.79
CA PRO A 156 1.95 8.66 17.67
C PRO A 156 2.43 9.98 17.09
N ASN A 157 2.34 11.03 17.88
CA ASN A 157 2.83 12.35 17.51
C ASN A 157 4.37 12.33 17.47
N GLN A 158 4.94 12.48 16.29
CA GLN A 158 6.40 12.62 16.12
C GLN A 158 6.85 14.07 15.99
N GLN A 159 5.94 15.03 16.25
CA GLN A 159 6.23 16.45 16.09
C GLN A 159 7.23 16.92 17.14
N THR A 160 8.29 17.51 16.66
CA THR A 160 9.14 18.36 17.47
C THR A 160 8.49 19.74 17.50
N ALA A 161 7.90 20.12 18.61
CA ALA A 161 7.52 21.52 18.79
C ALA A 161 8.80 22.36 18.68
N ILE A 162 8.93 23.15 17.63
CA ILE A 162 9.94 24.22 17.57
C ILE A 162 9.43 25.28 18.55
N SER A 163 9.75 25.07 19.81
CA SER A 163 9.46 26.09 20.84
C SER A 163 10.38 27.26 20.58
N THR A 164 9.80 28.35 20.15
CA THR A 164 10.47 29.67 20.14
C THR A 164 10.53 30.28 21.53
N SER A 165 10.04 29.58 22.55
CA SER A 165 10.02 30.02 23.95
C SER A 165 11.26 29.47 24.69
N THR A 166 11.87 30.33 25.51
CA THR A 166 13.01 29.98 26.36
C THR A 166 12.68 29.04 27.52
N THR A 167 11.44 28.64 27.67
CA THR A 167 11.00 27.59 28.60
C THR A 167 10.97 26.24 27.89
N PRO A 168 11.66 25.18 28.37
CA PRO A 168 11.54 23.87 27.83
C PRO A 168 10.11 23.36 28.02
N SER A 169 9.29 23.43 26.97
CA SER A 169 8.01 22.75 26.98
C SER A 169 8.27 21.25 26.98
N SER A 170 7.75 20.56 27.96
CA SER A 170 7.75 19.08 27.95
C SER A 170 7.01 18.65 26.71
N GLU A 171 7.75 18.22 25.68
CA GLU A 171 7.18 17.63 24.46
C GLU A 171 6.42 16.36 24.83
N SER A 172 5.11 16.47 24.87
CA SER A 172 4.25 15.35 25.22
C SER A 172 4.16 14.41 24.00
N TYR A 173 4.71 13.20 24.17
CA TYR A 173 4.57 12.12 23.19
C TYR A 173 3.20 11.47 23.38
N GLN A 174 2.28 11.65 22.44
CA GLN A 174 0.88 11.23 22.54
C GLN A 174 0.36 10.67 21.20
N ALA A 175 -0.61 9.77 21.29
CA ALA A 175 -1.36 9.32 20.13
C ALA A 175 -2.51 10.29 19.85
N LEU A 176 -2.46 10.95 18.71
CA LEU A 176 -3.43 11.97 18.28
C LEU A 176 -4.11 11.54 16.98
N LYS A 177 -5.39 11.92 16.83
CA LYS A 177 -6.13 11.83 15.57
C LYS A 177 -5.77 13.00 14.64
N GLY A 178 -6.02 12.82 13.34
CA GLY A 178 -5.77 13.89 12.37
C GLY A 178 -4.29 14.08 12.01
N GLN A 179 -3.40 13.21 12.47
CA GLN A 179 -1.98 13.23 12.10
C GLN A 179 -1.75 12.75 10.66
N LEU A 180 -2.68 12.01 10.11
CA LEU A 180 -2.61 11.41 8.77
C LEU A 180 -3.74 11.96 7.90
N ASN A 181 -3.56 11.91 6.59
CA ASN A 181 -4.59 12.27 5.61
C ASN A 181 -5.36 11.01 5.17
N ASP A 182 -6.60 11.19 4.71
CA ASP A 182 -7.30 10.10 4.03
C ASP A 182 -6.61 9.74 2.72
N ARG A 183 -6.38 8.44 2.51
CA ARG A 183 -5.86 7.93 1.24
C ARG A 183 -7.00 7.66 0.30
N THR A 184 -6.91 8.19 -0.91
CA THR A 184 -7.83 7.88 -2.01
C THR A 184 -7.04 7.37 -3.20
N LYS A 185 -7.53 6.33 -3.86
CA LYS A 185 -6.93 5.79 -5.07
C LYS A 185 -7.99 5.53 -6.12
N LEU A 186 -7.76 6.03 -7.32
CA LEU A 186 -8.53 5.73 -8.52
C LEU A 186 -7.62 5.01 -9.49
N SER A 187 -8.04 3.87 -10.02
CA SER A 187 -7.30 3.11 -11.01
C SER A 187 -8.19 2.69 -12.17
N ALA A 188 -7.64 2.67 -13.36
CA ALA A 188 -8.28 2.19 -14.57
C ALA A 188 -7.31 1.36 -15.39
N GLY A 189 -7.81 0.32 -16.03
CA GLY A 189 -6.98 -0.52 -16.87
C GLY A 189 -7.76 -1.36 -17.85
N PHE A 190 -7.04 -1.86 -18.83
CA PHE A 190 -7.59 -2.81 -19.78
C PHE A 190 -6.60 -3.93 -20.11
N ASP A 191 -7.15 -5.09 -20.44
CA ASP A 191 -6.45 -6.24 -20.98
C ASP A 191 -7.11 -6.61 -22.32
N TRP A 192 -6.30 -6.83 -23.34
CA TRP A 192 -6.77 -7.22 -24.66
C TRP A 192 -5.98 -8.39 -25.23
N THR A 193 -6.68 -9.46 -25.63
CA THR A 193 -6.12 -10.62 -26.30
C THR A 193 -6.79 -10.76 -27.66
N PRO A 194 -6.10 -10.51 -28.77
CA PRO A 194 -6.71 -10.50 -30.10
C PRO A 194 -7.46 -11.77 -30.44
N ASN A 195 -6.82 -12.93 -30.26
CA ASN A 195 -7.44 -14.24 -30.46
C ASN A 195 -6.76 -15.29 -29.57
N PRO A 196 -7.35 -15.63 -28.40
CA PRO A 196 -6.77 -16.62 -27.48
C PRO A 196 -6.57 -18.00 -28.08
N LEU A 197 -7.40 -18.38 -29.07
CA LEU A 197 -7.41 -19.68 -29.74
C LEU A 197 -6.65 -19.70 -31.08
N SER A 198 -5.89 -18.68 -31.40
CA SER A 198 -5.15 -18.60 -32.67
C SER A 198 -4.14 -19.74 -32.79
N LEU A 199 -4.22 -20.51 -33.87
CA LEU A 199 -3.24 -21.53 -34.23
C LEU A 199 -2.10 -21.00 -35.09
N GLY A 200 -2.32 -19.86 -35.78
CA GLY A 200 -1.38 -19.30 -36.74
C GLY A 200 -0.35 -18.35 -36.14
N SER A 201 -0.81 -17.37 -35.37
CA SER A 201 0.07 -16.31 -34.85
C SER A 201 0.22 -16.39 -33.33
N TYR A 202 1.46 -16.43 -32.85
CA TYR A 202 1.77 -16.40 -31.43
C TYR A 202 1.30 -15.09 -30.78
N PHE A 203 1.53 -13.94 -31.42
CA PHE A 203 1.18 -12.62 -30.90
C PHE A 203 -0.33 -12.41 -30.73
N ASN A 204 -1.15 -13.11 -31.49
CA ASN A 204 -2.60 -13.07 -31.30
C ASN A 204 -3.07 -13.72 -30.00
N ARG A 205 -2.26 -14.62 -29.42
CA ARG A 205 -2.52 -15.27 -28.14
C ARG A 205 -1.95 -14.50 -26.94
N CYS A 206 -1.09 -13.54 -27.19
CA CYS A 206 -0.56 -12.67 -26.15
C CYS A 206 -1.65 -11.72 -25.63
N THR A 207 -1.62 -11.41 -24.33
CA THR A 207 -2.50 -10.41 -23.74
C THR A 207 -1.74 -9.12 -23.55
N TYR A 208 -2.19 -8.06 -24.19
CA TYR A 208 -1.69 -6.70 -24.05
C TYR A 208 -2.42 -5.99 -22.93
N LYS A 209 -1.70 -5.29 -22.08
CA LYS A 209 -2.25 -4.64 -20.89
C LYS A 209 -1.80 -3.20 -20.83
N ALA A 210 -2.69 -2.31 -20.40
CA ALA A 210 -2.32 -0.97 -20.01
C ALA A 210 -3.20 -0.51 -18.85
N GLY A 211 -2.67 0.40 -18.04
CA GLY A 211 -3.38 0.94 -16.91
C GLY A 211 -2.78 2.25 -16.44
N ALA A 212 -3.59 2.98 -15.69
CA ALA A 212 -3.19 4.21 -15.04
C ALA A 212 -3.84 4.27 -13.66
N TYR A 213 -3.19 4.95 -12.73
CA TYR A 213 -3.76 5.22 -11.42
C TYR A 213 -3.36 6.61 -10.92
N TYR A 214 -4.19 7.15 -10.05
CA TYR A 214 -3.93 8.34 -9.27
C TYR A 214 -4.24 8.04 -7.80
N SER A 215 -3.32 8.35 -6.89
CA SER A 215 -3.44 8.11 -5.47
C SER A 215 -3.02 9.33 -4.66
N LYS A 216 -3.86 9.76 -3.71
CA LYS A 216 -3.45 10.67 -2.65
C LYS A 216 -2.85 9.85 -1.52
N SER A 217 -1.71 10.30 -0.97
CA SER A 217 -1.04 9.62 0.13
C SER A 217 -1.73 9.89 1.46
N TYR A 218 -1.66 8.93 2.37
CA TYR A 218 -2.05 9.14 3.77
C TYR A 218 -1.01 9.94 4.57
N ALA A 219 0.24 10.00 4.10
CA ALA A 219 1.29 10.74 4.78
C ALA A 219 0.92 12.23 4.87
N ASN A 220 1.07 12.79 6.05
CA ASN A 220 0.91 14.20 6.28
C ASN A 220 2.29 14.85 6.42
N ALA A 221 2.68 15.62 5.42
CA ALA A 221 3.95 16.38 5.45
C ALA A 221 3.82 17.73 6.18
N ASP A 222 2.61 18.07 6.57
CA ASP A 222 2.30 19.35 7.20
C ASP A 222 2.10 19.21 8.70
N VAL A 223 3.17 19.41 9.43
CA VAL A 223 3.18 19.45 10.90
C VAL A 223 2.67 20.79 11.45
N THR A 224 2.69 21.84 10.64
CA THR A 224 2.44 23.22 11.09
C THR A 224 1.12 23.83 10.58
N GLY A 225 0.36 23.12 9.74
CA GLY A 225 -0.83 23.65 9.06
C GLY A 225 -0.54 24.68 7.98
N THR A 226 0.74 24.78 7.56
CA THR A 226 1.20 25.78 6.58
C THR A 226 1.12 25.26 5.14
N ILE A 227 1.18 23.94 4.96
CA ILE A 227 1.19 23.28 3.65
C ILE A 227 -0.25 22.98 3.22
N LYS A 228 -0.70 23.61 2.14
CA LYS A 228 -2.07 23.39 1.60
C LYS A 228 -2.19 22.16 0.73
N ASP A 229 -1.08 21.76 0.10
CA ASP A 229 -1.06 20.66 -0.87
C ASP A 229 -0.83 19.32 -0.17
N LYS A 230 -1.57 18.28 -0.58
CA LYS A 230 -1.40 16.92 -0.08
C LYS A 230 -0.49 16.12 -1.00
N PRO A 231 0.34 15.22 -0.46
CA PRO A 231 1.15 14.32 -1.28
C PRO A 231 0.27 13.47 -2.20
N TYR A 232 0.69 13.34 -3.45
CA TYR A 232 0.02 12.47 -4.42
C TYR A 232 1.02 11.72 -5.29
N GLU A 233 0.54 10.63 -5.84
CA GLU A 233 1.26 9.77 -6.77
C GLU A 233 0.35 9.44 -7.95
N PHE A 234 0.88 9.44 -9.17
CA PHE A 234 0.21 8.85 -10.30
C PHE A 234 1.17 7.98 -11.11
N GLY A 235 0.62 6.95 -11.73
CA GLY A 235 1.42 6.04 -12.53
C GLY A 235 0.68 5.57 -13.77
N VAL A 236 1.48 5.28 -14.79
CA VAL A 236 1.02 4.68 -16.05
C VAL A 236 1.79 3.39 -16.26
N SER A 237 1.12 2.34 -16.68
CA SER A 237 1.73 1.03 -16.89
C SER A 237 1.33 0.44 -18.22
N ALA A 238 2.26 -0.30 -18.81
CA ALA A 238 2.02 -1.14 -19.99
C ALA A 238 2.64 -2.52 -19.76
N GLY A 239 2.05 -3.55 -20.33
CA GLY A 239 2.55 -4.91 -20.15
C GLY A 239 2.06 -5.87 -21.21
N ILE A 240 2.71 -7.02 -21.26
CA ILE A 240 2.36 -8.13 -22.12
C ILE A 240 2.40 -9.43 -21.32
N THR A 241 1.40 -10.29 -21.52
CA THR A 241 1.39 -11.65 -21.02
C THR A 241 1.64 -12.61 -22.18
N LEU A 242 2.70 -13.36 -22.07
CA LEU A 242 3.17 -14.33 -23.05
C LEU A 242 2.72 -15.73 -22.62
N PRO A 243 1.84 -16.43 -23.36
CA PRO A 243 1.52 -17.82 -23.08
C PRO A 243 2.71 -18.70 -23.49
N VAL A 244 3.26 -19.45 -22.56
CA VAL A 244 4.32 -20.45 -22.83
C VAL A 244 3.60 -21.76 -23.18
N ALA A 245 3.20 -21.90 -24.44
CA ALA A 245 2.42 -23.05 -24.88
C ALA A 245 3.30 -24.19 -25.37
N ASN A 246 3.17 -25.36 -24.76
CA ASN A 246 3.37 -26.60 -25.46
C ASN A 246 2.03 -26.97 -26.13
N LYS A 247 2.01 -27.20 -27.45
CA LYS A 247 0.80 -27.41 -28.29
C LYS A 247 -0.10 -28.55 -27.83
N ASN A 248 0.39 -29.42 -26.94
CA ASN A 248 -0.29 -30.63 -26.51
C ASN A 248 -1.00 -30.51 -25.14
N ILE A 249 -0.90 -29.36 -24.42
CA ILE A 249 -1.50 -29.21 -23.10
C ILE A 249 -2.42 -27.99 -23.09
N TRP A 250 -3.70 -28.20 -23.41
CA TRP A 250 -4.72 -27.14 -23.49
C TRP A 250 -5.18 -26.58 -22.13
N TYR A 251 -4.84 -27.27 -21.05
CA TYR A 251 -5.44 -26.97 -19.72
C TYR A 251 -4.54 -26.16 -18.77
N ASN A 252 -3.23 -26.25 -18.93
CA ASN A 252 -2.28 -25.63 -18.02
C ASN A 252 -1.19 -24.90 -18.81
N ILE A 253 -1.53 -23.71 -19.31
CA ILE A 253 -0.58 -22.90 -20.07
C ILE A 253 0.15 -21.99 -19.09
N PRO A 254 1.44 -22.22 -18.81
CA PRO A 254 2.25 -21.26 -18.05
C PRO A 254 2.26 -19.91 -18.76
N ARG A 255 2.31 -18.84 -18.02
CA ARG A 255 2.29 -17.47 -18.53
C ARG A 255 3.44 -16.68 -17.97
N ILE A 256 4.14 -15.94 -18.82
CA ILE A 256 5.14 -14.97 -18.42
C ILE A 256 4.51 -13.59 -18.56
N ASN A 257 4.50 -12.82 -17.50
CA ASN A 257 4.01 -11.45 -17.47
C ASN A 257 5.21 -10.51 -17.45
N LEU A 258 5.28 -9.60 -18.41
CA LEU A 258 6.28 -8.55 -18.46
C LEU A 258 5.55 -7.22 -18.40
N SER A 259 5.95 -6.34 -17.51
CA SER A 259 5.35 -5.00 -17.46
C SER A 259 6.36 -3.93 -17.05
N VAL A 260 6.11 -2.73 -17.53
CA VAL A 260 6.80 -1.50 -17.17
C VAL A 260 5.79 -0.52 -16.62
N GLN A 261 6.16 0.17 -15.57
CA GLN A 261 5.36 1.21 -14.93
C GLN A 261 6.22 2.44 -14.72
N TRP A 262 5.74 3.58 -15.18
CA TRP A 262 6.28 4.88 -14.82
C TRP A 262 5.44 5.48 -13.71
N VAL A 263 6.12 5.98 -12.67
CA VAL A 263 5.49 6.56 -11.50
C VAL A 263 6.05 7.95 -11.26
N HIS A 264 5.15 8.89 -10.99
CA HIS A 264 5.46 10.24 -10.57
C HIS A 264 4.89 10.49 -9.19
N THR A 265 5.76 10.86 -8.24
CA THR A 265 5.39 11.19 -6.87
C THR A 265 5.67 12.67 -6.60
N ASN A 266 4.73 13.32 -5.95
CA ASN A 266 4.80 14.72 -5.53
C ASN A 266 4.59 14.80 -4.02
N ILE A 267 5.63 15.23 -3.29
CA ILE A 267 5.62 15.33 -1.85
C ILE A 267 5.90 16.77 -1.46
N PRO A 268 4.88 17.56 -1.09
CA PRO A 268 5.08 18.89 -0.55
C PRO A 268 5.69 18.80 0.84
N TYR A 269 6.65 19.68 1.15
CA TYR A 269 7.28 19.79 2.45
C TYR A 269 7.59 21.23 2.79
N LEU A 270 7.74 21.52 4.08
CA LEU A 270 8.19 22.82 4.56
C LEU A 270 9.72 22.85 4.57
N ASN A 271 10.30 23.76 3.79
CA ASN A 271 11.74 23.97 3.84
C ASN A 271 12.11 24.72 5.11
N ALA A 272 12.87 24.07 5.99
CA ALA A 272 13.24 24.63 7.30
C ALA A 272 14.09 25.91 7.21
N ALA A 273 14.87 26.07 6.14
CA ALA A 273 15.74 27.26 5.97
C ALA A 273 14.97 28.49 5.48
N THR A 274 13.93 28.29 4.67
CA THR A 274 13.17 29.40 4.04
C THR A 274 11.79 29.60 4.63
N LEU A 275 11.31 28.64 5.45
CA LEU A 275 9.94 28.56 5.95
C LEU A 275 8.87 28.64 4.84
N ARG A 276 9.24 28.22 3.62
CA ARG A 276 8.35 28.18 2.47
C ARG A 276 8.04 26.76 2.07
N GLN A 277 6.84 26.57 1.55
CA GLN A 277 6.46 25.31 0.94
C GLN A 277 7.38 25.02 -0.26
N SER A 278 7.96 23.84 -0.26
CA SER A 278 8.73 23.26 -1.36
C SER A 278 8.14 21.92 -1.75
N VAL A 279 8.52 21.40 -2.89
CA VAL A 279 7.96 20.13 -3.41
C VAL A 279 9.10 19.23 -3.85
N LEU A 280 9.15 18.05 -3.27
CA LEU A 280 9.99 16.96 -3.75
C LEU A 280 9.22 16.21 -4.85
N LYS A 281 9.80 16.14 -6.04
CA LYS A 281 9.26 15.40 -7.18
C LYS A 281 10.17 14.24 -7.49
N GLU A 282 9.60 13.05 -7.51
CA GLU A 282 10.32 11.84 -7.86
C GLU A 282 9.68 11.18 -9.08
N ASN A 283 10.52 10.66 -9.97
CA ASN A 283 10.10 9.88 -11.13
C ASN A 283 10.91 8.61 -11.16
N TYR A 284 10.24 7.47 -11.26
CA TYR A 284 10.93 6.19 -11.39
C TYR A 284 10.22 5.24 -12.34
N LEU A 285 10.99 4.32 -12.89
CA LEU A 285 10.51 3.21 -13.70
C LEU A 285 10.60 1.92 -12.90
N ARG A 286 9.51 1.17 -12.89
CA ARG A 286 9.45 -0.16 -12.27
C ARG A 286 9.26 -1.19 -13.37
N PHE A 287 10.16 -2.17 -13.43
CA PHE A 287 10.06 -3.33 -14.28
C PHE A 287 9.60 -4.52 -13.46
N CYS A 288 8.58 -5.23 -13.92
CA CYS A 288 8.05 -6.39 -13.24
C CYS A 288 8.06 -7.59 -14.19
N ILE A 289 8.58 -8.71 -13.70
CA ILE A 289 8.55 -10.00 -14.38
C ILE A 289 7.82 -10.96 -13.45
N GLY A 290 6.76 -11.57 -13.96
CA GLY A 290 5.97 -12.57 -13.22
C GLY A 290 5.83 -13.85 -14.02
N VAL A 291 5.88 -14.99 -13.34
CA VAL A 291 5.64 -16.28 -13.93
C VAL A 291 4.44 -16.90 -13.23
N THR A 292 3.46 -17.36 -14.02
CA THR A 292 2.27 -18.04 -13.50
C THR A 292 2.30 -19.47 -14.00
N PHE A 293 2.38 -20.40 -13.06
CA PHE A 293 2.21 -21.83 -13.31
C PHE A 293 0.79 -22.23 -12.90
N SER A 294 0.20 -23.13 -13.66
CA SER A 294 -1.11 -23.70 -13.34
C SER A 294 -0.99 -25.21 -13.45
N GLU A 295 -1.20 -25.91 -12.34
CA GLU A 295 -1.23 -27.36 -12.30
C GLU A 295 -2.53 -27.88 -11.67
N ARG A 296 -2.97 -29.06 -12.09
CA ARG A 296 -4.06 -29.79 -11.45
C ARG A 296 -3.50 -30.70 -10.37
N TRP A 297 -3.80 -30.45 -9.12
CA TRP A 297 -3.27 -31.18 -7.98
C TRP A 297 -3.89 -32.59 -7.79
N PHE A 298 -4.99 -32.92 -8.47
CA PHE A 298 -5.75 -34.14 -8.25
C PHE A 298 -6.06 -34.92 -9.57
N ASP A 299 -5.18 -34.89 -10.55
CA ASP A 299 -5.32 -35.76 -11.70
C ASP A 299 -4.95 -37.21 -11.33
N LYS A 300 -5.93 -38.12 -11.35
CA LYS A 300 -5.65 -39.55 -11.24
C LYS A 300 -4.82 -39.99 -12.43
N TRP A 301 -3.60 -40.38 -12.19
CA TRP A 301 -2.78 -41.08 -13.20
C TRP A 301 -3.46 -42.37 -13.53
N LYS A 302 -3.99 -42.53 -14.74
CA LYS A 302 -4.38 -43.80 -15.26
C LYS A 302 -3.10 -44.50 -15.76
N VAL A 303 -2.62 -45.48 -14.98
CA VAL A 303 -1.63 -46.44 -15.45
C VAL A 303 -2.33 -47.29 -16.49
N GLN A 304 -1.90 -47.20 -17.74
CA GLN A 304 -2.29 -48.11 -18.81
C GLN A 304 -1.43 -49.35 -18.75
#